data_c2c6f9383b8f7bcf1204bad4017f6aaa
#
_entry.id   c2c6f9383b8f7bcf1204bad4017f6aaa
#
_cell.length_a   1.000
_cell.length_b   1.000
_cell.length_c   1.000
_cell.angle_alpha   90.00
_cell.angle_beta   90.00
_cell.angle_gamma   90.00
#
_symmetry.space_group_name_H-M   'P 1'
#
loop_
_entity.id
_entity.type
_entity.pdbx_description
1 polymer ?
#
loop_
_entity_poly.entity_id
_entity_poly.type
_entity_poly.pdbx_seq_one_letter_code
_entity_poly.pdbx_strand_id
1 'polypeptide(L)'
;NKAILPVLWQLFPNHRYLLDTDFEVNDLLKQTGYAVKPIAGRCGSNIDLISAQDELLDKSSGKFVDRKNIYQRLWCLPNVDGKYIQVCTFTVGGNYGGTCLRGDDSLVVKKESDIEPLIVVKDK
;
A
#
# COMPACT_ATOMS: atom_id res chain seq x y z
N ASN A 1 -10.70 9.35 -0.37
CA ASN A 1 -10.84 7.92 -0.14
C ASN A 1 -10.10 7.14 -1.23
N LYS A 2 -9.94 5.83 -1.06
CA LYS A 2 -9.14 4.99 -1.97
C LYS A 2 -9.82 4.72 -3.33
N ALA A 3 -11.08 5.04 -3.52
CA ALA A 3 -11.76 4.88 -4.80
C ALA A 3 -11.10 5.70 -5.94
N ILE A 4 -10.28 6.69 -5.60
CA ILE A 4 -9.49 7.43 -6.59
C ILE A 4 -8.46 6.55 -7.30
N LEU A 5 -7.95 5.48 -6.67
CA LEU A 5 -6.89 4.64 -7.24
C LEU A 5 -7.34 3.87 -8.49
N PRO A 6 -8.50 3.16 -8.50
CA PRO A 6 -9.02 2.56 -9.72
C PRO A 6 -9.27 3.57 -10.83
N VAL A 7 -9.80 4.76 -10.49
CA VAL A 7 -10.05 5.83 -11.46
C VAL A 7 -8.75 6.33 -12.09
N LEU A 8 -7.72 6.56 -11.27
CA LEU A 8 -6.40 6.98 -11.78
C LEU A 8 -5.77 5.89 -12.64
N TRP A 9 -5.92 4.61 -12.27
CA TRP A 9 -5.41 3.51 -13.08
C TRP A 9 -6.11 3.42 -14.44
N GLN A 10 -7.43 3.62 -14.49
CA GLN A 10 -8.18 3.66 -15.74
C GLN A 10 -7.79 4.83 -16.64
N LEU A 11 -7.55 6.01 -16.05
CA LEU A 11 -7.15 7.22 -16.78
C LEU A 11 -5.68 7.17 -17.26
N PHE A 12 -4.81 6.53 -16.49
CA PHE A 12 -3.37 6.48 -16.73
C PHE A 12 -2.85 5.05 -16.59
N PRO A 13 -3.26 4.11 -17.46
CA PRO A 13 -2.82 2.73 -17.40
C PRO A 13 -1.31 2.63 -17.58
N ASN A 14 -0.68 1.71 -16.85
CA ASN A 14 0.77 1.48 -16.87
C ASN A 14 1.62 2.68 -16.42
N HIS A 15 1.03 3.65 -15.71
CA HIS A 15 1.81 4.76 -15.16
C HIS A 15 2.79 4.24 -14.08
N ARG A 16 4.07 4.61 -14.20
CA ARG A 16 5.18 4.07 -13.38
C ARG A 16 5.02 4.20 -11.85
N TYR A 17 4.17 5.10 -11.39
CA TYR A 17 3.90 5.33 -9.97
C TYR A 17 2.51 4.84 -9.52
N LEU A 18 1.78 4.14 -10.38
CA LEU A 18 0.50 3.53 -10.06
C LEU A 18 0.62 2.02 -10.11
N LEU A 19 -0.07 1.35 -9.21
CA LEU A 19 -0.29 -0.09 -9.26
C LEU A 19 -1.66 -0.35 -9.89
N ASP A 20 -1.76 -1.47 -10.62
CA ASP A 20 -3.04 -1.96 -11.12
C ASP A 20 -4.06 -1.98 -9.99
N THR A 21 -5.17 -1.31 -10.19
CA THR A 21 -6.20 -1.17 -9.16
C THR A 21 -7.57 -1.18 -9.81
N ASP A 22 -8.49 -1.97 -9.25
CA ASP A 22 -9.85 -2.11 -9.76
C ASP A 22 -10.86 -2.15 -8.61
N PHE A 23 -12.14 -1.99 -8.94
CA PHE A 23 -13.25 -2.19 -8.02
C PHE A 23 -13.65 -3.66 -7.87
N GLU A 24 -13.17 -4.52 -8.75
CA GLU A 24 -13.37 -5.97 -8.76
C GLU A 24 -12.05 -6.70 -8.99
N VAL A 25 -11.99 -7.97 -8.61
CA VAL A 25 -10.82 -8.81 -8.88
C VAL A 25 -10.85 -9.26 -10.34
N ASN A 26 -9.95 -8.75 -11.15
CA ASN A 26 -9.76 -9.14 -12.54
C ASN A 26 -8.66 -10.22 -12.69
N ASP A 27 -8.48 -10.76 -13.89
CA ASP A 27 -7.53 -11.86 -14.14
C ASP A 27 -6.06 -11.47 -13.91
N LEU A 28 -5.70 -10.22 -14.15
CA LEU A 28 -4.34 -9.73 -13.88
C LEU A 28 -4.05 -9.70 -12.39
N LEU A 29 -5.00 -9.23 -11.59
CA LEU A 29 -4.89 -9.22 -10.13
C LEU A 29 -4.79 -10.64 -9.56
N LYS A 30 -5.56 -11.59 -10.10
CA LYS A 30 -5.43 -13.01 -9.71
C LYS A 30 -4.05 -13.57 -10.02
N GLN A 31 -3.50 -13.25 -11.19
CA GLN A 31 -2.18 -13.74 -11.61
C GLN A 31 -1.01 -13.16 -10.79
N THR A 32 -1.14 -11.93 -10.30
CA THR A 32 -0.06 -11.23 -9.59
C THR A 32 -0.22 -11.23 -8.08
N GLY A 33 -1.37 -11.66 -7.56
CA GLY A 33 -1.80 -11.40 -6.19
C GLY A 33 -2.29 -9.95 -6.02
N TYR A 34 -3.01 -9.71 -4.94
CA TYR A 34 -3.63 -8.41 -4.70
C TYR A 34 -3.84 -8.10 -3.22
N ALA A 35 -3.96 -6.82 -2.93
CA ALA A 35 -4.38 -6.31 -1.64
C ALA A 35 -5.84 -5.88 -1.69
N VAL A 36 -6.66 -6.39 -0.78
CA VAL A 36 -8.05 -5.96 -0.55
C VAL A 36 -8.03 -4.79 0.42
N LYS A 37 -8.61 -3.66 0.03
CA LYS A 37 -8.57 -2.43 0.84
C LYS A 37 -9.96 -1.79 0.90
N PRO A 38 -10.48 -1.45 2.08
CA PRO A 38 -11.74 -0.71 2.14
C PRO A 38 -11.58 0.65 1.48
N ILE A 39 -12.58 1.09 0.70
CA ILE A 39 -12.60 2.41 0.03
C ILE A 39 -12.37 3.53 1.04
N ALA A 40 -13.06 3.47 2.19
CA ALA A 40 -12.83 4.35 3.31
C ALA A 40 -12.07 3.60 4.41
N GLY A 41 -10.86 4.06 4.74
CA GLY A 41 -10.01 3.45 5.76
C GLY A 41 -8.67 4.16 5.85
N ARG A 42 -7.93 3.93 6.94
CA ARG A 42 -6.63 4.56 7.22
C ARG A 42 -5.72 3.63 8.01
N CYS A 43 -4.45 3.96 8.02
CA CYS A 43 -3.44 3.34 8.88
C CYS A 43 -3.41 1.80 8.79
N GLY A 44 -3.47 1.25 7.59
CA GLY A 44 -3.42 -0.20 7.38
C GLY A 44 -4.64 -0.99 7.88
N SER A 45 -5.74 -0.33 8.34
CA SER A 45 -6.91 -1.03 8.87
C SER A 45 -7.69 -1.77 7.80
N ASN A 46 -8.07 -3.03 8.10
CA ASN A 46 -8.86 -3.92 7.24
C ASN A 46 -8.23 -4.14 5.86
N ILE A 47 -6.93 -4.44 5.84
CA ILE A 47 -6.20 -4.83 4.64
C ILE A 47 -6.02 -6.35 4.68
N ASP A 48 -6.36 -7.04 3.60
CA ASP A 48 -5.98 -8.43 3.38
C ASP A 48 -5.01 -8.48 2.18
N LEU A 49 -3.92 -9.22 2.30
CA LEU A 49 -2.95 -9.46 1.22
C LEU A 49 -3.09 -10.89 0.72
N ILE A 50 -3.41 -11.04 -0.56
CA ILE A 50 -3.67 -12.33 -1.20
C ILE A 50 -2.58 -12.60 -2.24
N SER A 51 -2.00 -13.80 -2.20
CA SER A 51 -0.99 -14.22 -3.18
C SER A 51 -1.63 -14.58 -4.54
N ALA A 52 -0.78 -14.81 -5.54
CA ALA A 52 -1.20 -15.34 -6.85
C ALA A 52 -1.76 -16.78 -6.76
N GLN A 53 -1.51 -17.49 -5.68
CA GLN A 53 -2.05 -18.83 -5.37
C GLN A 53 -3.36 -18.77 -4.55
N ASP A 54 -3.93 -17.57 -4.41
CA ASP A 54 -5.13 -17.30 -3.60
C ASP A 54 -4.94 -17.60 -2.09
N GLU A 55 -3.71 -17.49 -1.61
CA GLU A 55 -3.37 -17.69 -0.20
C GLU A 55 -3.35 -16.35 0.54
N LEU A 56 -3.86 -16.32 1.76
CA LEU A 56 -3.78 -15.16 2.65
C LEU A 56 -2.35 -15.03 3.19
N LEU A 57 -1.61 -14.01 2.72
CA LEU A 57 -0.24 -13.73 3.15
C LEU A 57 -0.17 -12.95 4.45
N ASP A 58 -1.04 -11.97 4.62
CA ASP A 58 -1.13 -11.14 5.82
C ASP A 58 -2.49 -10.47 5.90
N LYS A 59 -2.85 -10.07 7.11
CA LYS A 59 -4.16 -9.46 7.39
C LYS A 59 -4.07 -8.45 8.53
N SER A 60 -4.78 -7.36 8.39
CA SER A 60 -4.98 -6.40 9.46
C SER A 60 -6.45 -6.26 9.83
N SER A 61 -6.72 -6.11 11.12
CA SER A 61 -8.07 -5.81 11.63
C SER A 61 -8.31 -4.30 11.71
N GLY A 62 -9.58 -3.90 11.87
CA GLY A 62 -9.94 -2.50 12.04
C GLY A 62 -11.45 -2.26 12.06
N LYS A 63 -11.84 -0.99 12.03
CA LYS A 63 -13.24 -0.54 12.20
C LYS A 63 -14.00 -0.35 10.88
N PHE A 64 -13.44 -0.78 9.73
CA PHE A 64 -13.98 -0.48 8.40
C PHE A 64 -14.54 -1.73 7.70
N VAL A 65 -15.11 -2.68 8.46
CA VAL A 65 -15.57 -4.01 7.99
C VAL A 65 -16.71 -3.94 6.97
N ASP A 66 -17.67 -3.01 7.13
CA ASP A 66 -18.88 -2.93 6.27
C ASP A 66 -18.70 -1.93 5.13
N ARG A 67 -17.53 -1.89 4.51
CA ARG A 67 -17.22 -0.95 3.43
C ARG A 67 -16.98 -1.69 2.12
N LYS A 68 -17.36 -1.06 1.00
CA LYS A 68 -16.92 -1.52 -0.32
C LYS A 68 -15.40 -1.49 -0.38
N ASN A 69 -14.83 -2.42 -1.10
CA ASN A 69 -13.38 -2.56 -1.27
C ASN A 69 -12.92 -2.09 -2.64
N ILE A 70 -11.64 -1.84 -2.75
CA ILE A 70 -10.86 -1.84 -3.97
C ILE A 70 -9.84 -2.97 -3.88
N TYR A 71 -9.38 -3.42 -5.03
CA TYR A 71 -8.39 -4.47 -5.20
C TYR A 71 -7.20 -3.90 -5.94
N GLN A 72 -6.03 -3.95 -5.34
CA GLN A 72 -4.83 -3.37 -5.89
C GLN A 72 -3.76 -4.45 -6.01
N ARG A 73 -3.05 -4.49 -7.14
CA ARG A 73 -1.92 -5.40 -7.35
C ARG A 73 -1.04 -5.47 -6.11
N LEU A 74 -0.68 -6.68 -5.72
CA LEU A 74 0.19 -6.92 -4.59
C LEU A 74 1.57 -6.30 -4.84
N TRP A 75 2.02 -5.54 -3.87
CA TRP A 75 3.37 -5.03 -3.80
C TRP A 75 3.91 -5.29 -2.40
N CYS A 76 4.86 -6.21 -2.30
CA CYS A 76 5.52 -6.50 -1.04
C CYS A 76 6.55 -5.40 -0.75
N LEU A 77 6.50 -4.85 0.44
CA LEU A 77 7.49 -3.89 0.91
C LEU A 77 8.86 -4.58 1.05
N PRO A 78 9.97 -3.87 0.81
CA PRO A 78 11.30 -4.41 1.08
C PRO A 78 11.45 -4.74 2.56
N ASN A 79 12.12 -5.86 2.85
CA ASN A 79 12.48 -6.25 4.22
C ASN A 79 13.95 -5.85 4.47
N VAL A 80 14.16 -5.07 5.52
CA VAL A 80 15.49 -4.65 5.99
C VAL A 80 15.60 -4.99 7.47
N ASP A 81 16.56 -5.83 7.82
CA ASP A 81 16.83 -6.29 9.19
C ASP A 81 15.56 -6.81 9.92
N GLY A 82 14.72 -7.55 9.19
CA GLY A 82 13.50 -8.17 9.72
C GLY A 82 12.25 -7.25 9.70
N LYS A 83 12.38 -5.99 9.30
CA LYS A 83 11.25 -5.06 9.18
C LYS A 83 10.87 -4.77 7.74
N TYR A 84 9.59 -4.74 7.44
CA TYR A 84 9.05 -4.28 6.16
C TYR A 84 8.98 -2.76 6.16
N ILE A 85 9.69 -2.15 5.20
CA ILE A 85 9.94 -0.71 5.17
C ILE A 85 9.08 -0.01 4.13
N GLN A 86 8.36 1.03 4.54
CA GLN A 86 7.64 1.96 3.68
C GLN A 86 8.30 3.34 3.73
N VAL A 87 8.71 3.86 2.58
CA VAL A 87 9.20 5.24 2.46
C VAL A 87 8.00 6.16 2.29
N CYS A 88 7.87 7.14 3.17
CA CYS A 88 6.82 8.15 3.14
C CYS A 88 7.42 9.52 2.82
N THR A 89 6.91 10.17 1.76
CA THR A 89 7.30 11.53 1.40
C THR A 89 6.17 12.51 1.68
N PHE A 90 6.52 13.71 2.08
CA PHE A 90 5.59 14.79 2.35
C PHE A 90 5.79 15.93 1.35
N THR A 91 4.70 16.52 0.93
CA THR A 91 4.71 17.73 0.09
C THR A 91 3.96 18.85 0.77
N VAL A 92 4.51 20.07 0.66
CA VAL A 92 3.88 21.28 1.18
C VAL A 92 3.80 22.29 0.04
N GLY A 93 2.61 22.72 -0.31
CA GLY A 93 2.39 23.63 -1.45
C GLY A 93 2.95 23.09 -2.78
N GLY A 94 2.93 21.77 -2.99
CA GLY A 94 3.49 21.10 -4.18
C GLY A 94 5.00 20.86 -4.15
N ASN A 95 5.71 21.34 -3.14
CA ASN A 95 7.16 21.16 -2.99
C ASN A 95 7.48 20.03 -2.01
N TYR A 96 8.63 19.40 -2.15
CA TYR A 96 9.11 18.39 -1.22
C TYR A 96 9.27 18.99 0.18
N GLY A 97 8.61 18.39 1.16
CA GLY A 97 8.59 18.83 2.56
C GLY A 97 9.34 17.93 3.53
N GLY A 98 9.72 16.73 3.09
CA GLY A 98 10.46 15.77 3.92
C GLY A 98 10.12 14.34 3.63
N THR A 99 10.87 13.44 4.26
CA THR A 99 10.72 11.97 4.14
C THR A 99 10.88 11.33 5.51
N CYS A 100 10.11 10.29 5.78
CA CYS A 100 10.36 9.37 6.89
C CYS A 100 10.22 7.92 6.43
N LEU A 101 10.73 7.01 7.23
CA LEU A 101 10.50 5.57 7.07
C LEU A 101 9.42 5.12 8.04
N ARG A 102 8.62 4.15 7.62
CA ARG A 102 7.76 3.38 8.50
C ARG A 102 8.18 1.92 8.42
N GLY A 103 8.43 1.31 9.58
CA GLY A 103 8.81 -0.09 9.69
C GLY A 103 7.76 -0.88 10.46
N ASP A 104 7.49 -2.12 10.02
CA ASP A 104 6.60 -3.07 10.70
C ASP A 104 7.15 -4.48 10.56
N ASP A 105 6.87 -5.34 11.53
CA ASP A 105 7.23 -6.77 11.48
C ASP A 105 6.30 -7.56 10.54
N SER A 106 5.19 -6.95 10.11
CA SER A 106 4.22 -7.51 9.16
C SER A 106 4.24 -6.78 7.82
N LEU A 107 3.72 -7.42 6.77
CA LEU A 107 3.62 -6.83 5.42
C LEU A 107 2.70 -5.61 5.37
N VAL A 108 1.77 -5.49 6.32
CA VAL A 108 0.85 -4.36 6.42
C VAL A 108 1.35 -3.36 7.45
N VAL A 109 1.79 -2.19 7.00
CA VAL A 109 2.15 -1.07 7.88
C VAL A 109 0.90 -0.51 8.56
N LYS A 110 0.90 -0.51 9.90
CA LYS A 110 -0.25 -0.18 10.77
C LYS A 110 -0.05 1.18 11.46
N LYS A 111 -1.05 1.58 12.25
CA LYS A 111 -0.98 2.84 13.02
C LYS A 111 0.18 2.83 14.02
N GLU A 112 0.43 1.69 14.62
CA GLU A 112 1.42 1.45 15.68
C GLU A 112 2.83 1.16 15.12
N SER A 113 2.99 1.04 13.79
CA SER A 113 4.29 0.80 13.15
C SER A 113 5.28 1.90 13.49
N ASP A 114 6.53 1.54 13.62
CA ASP A 114 7.64 2.45 13.93
C ASP A 114 7.76 3.55 12.87
N ILE A 115 8.14 4.73 13.31
CA ILE A 115 8.47 5.87 12.44
C ILE A 115 9.93 6.23 12.72
N GLU A 116 10.74 6.17 11.67
CA GLU A 116 12.16 6.45 11.76
C GLU A 116 12.54 7.64 10.87
N PRO A 117 13.45 8.51 11.35
CA PRO A 117 13.96 9.58 10.53
C PRO A 117 14.84 9.03 9.40
N LEU A 118 14.82 9.71 8.26
CA LEU A 118 15.68 9.40 7.12
C LEU A 118 16.69 10.53 6.94
N ILE A 119 17.97 10.16 6.82
CA ILE A 119 19.04 11.09 6.45
C ILE A 119 19.35 10.86 4.96
N VAL A 120 19.17 11.91 4.16
CA VAL A 120 19.57 11.89 2.76
C VAL A 120 21.05 12.28 2.66
N VAL A 121 21.87 11.36 2.22
CA VAL A 121 23.29 11.61 1.94
C VAL A 121 23.49 11.85 0.45
N LYS A 122 24.42 12.76 0.08
CA LYS A 122 24.81 12.90 -1.32
C LYS A 122 25.73 11.75 -1.69
N ASP A 123 25.47 11.12 -2.82
CA ASP A 123 26.42 10.20 -3.43
C ASP A 123 27.73 10.95 -3.73
N LYS A 124 28.84 10.29 -3.44
CA LYS A 124 30.17 10.81 -3.70
C LYS A 124 30.53 10.61 -5.17
#